data_637911fab679fdd37fa15492636dc7a7
#
_entry.id   637911fab679fdd37fa15492636dc7a7
#
_cell.length_a   1.000
_cell.length_b   1.000
_cell.length_c   1.000
_cell.angle_alpha   90.00
_cell.angle_beta   90.00
_cell.angle_gamma   90.00
#
_symmetry.space_group_name_H-M   'P 1'
#
loop_
_entity.id
_entity.type
_entity.pdbx_description
1 polymer ?
#
loop_
_entity_poly.entity_id
_entity_poly.type
_entity_poly.pdbx_seq_one_letter_code
_entity_poly.pdbx_strand_id
1 'polypeptide(L)'
;PSTIWVRTNSSNYDWLWQHMDAMMKEYTYRYGKHHATERLTHYLWEHPKNITHGDFTDPPQCMPEECKGEDTVLAYQTYYIIEKSSFAKWKRREIPEWFNEKNSNLESKNKEYIGFVTA
;
A
#
# COMPACT_ATOMS: atom_id res chain seq x y z
N PRO A 1 -8.60 12.09 -2.82
CA PRO A 1 -9.42 11.22 -1.92
C PRO A 1 -8.75 10.94 -0.58
N SER A 2 -7.49 10.51 -0.58
CA SER A 2 -6.78 10.16 0.66
C SER A 2 -6.64 11.34 1.62
N THR A 3 -6.41 12.54 1.12
CA THR A 3 -6.31 13.76 1.91
C THR A 3 -7.63 14.11 2.59
N ILE A 4 -8.74 13.92 1.88
CA ILE A 4 -10.08 14.12 2.45
C ILE A 4 -10.35 13.06 3.51
N TRP A 5 -10.05 11.80 3.20
CA TRP A 5 -10.26 10.67 4.10
C TRP A 5 -9.50 10.83 5.43
N VAL A 6 -8.23 11.21 5.39
CA VAL A 6 -7.40 11.37 6.60
C VAL A 6 -7.90 12.50 7.50
N ARG A 7 -8.52 13.53 6.93
CA ARG A 7 -9.06 14.66 7.68
C ARG A 7 -10.48 14.43 8.21
N THR A 8 -11.12 13.34 7.83
CA THR A 8 -12.51 13.07 8.18
C THR A 8 -12.69 12.86 9.68
N ASN A 9 -11.81 12.12 10.33
CA ASN A 9 -11.87 11.90 11.76
C ASN A 9 -10.52 11.47 12.36
N SER A 10 -10.45 11.45 13.69
CA SER A 10 -9.23 11.13 14.42
C SER A 10 -8.75 9.69 14.20
N SER A 11 -9.65 8.73 14.05
CA SER A 11 -9.27 7.33 13.86
C SER A 11 -8.60 7.09 12.51
N ASN A 12 -9.08 7.75 11.46
CA ASN A 12 -8.44 7.71 10.14
C ASN A 12 -7.05 8.35 10.18
N TYR A 13 -6.93 9.47 10.89
CA TYR A 13 -5.65 10.14 11.07
C TYR A 13 -4.65 9.26 11.81
N ASP A 14 -5.05 8.64 12.92
CA ASP A 14 -4.19 7.74 13.70
C ASP A 14 -3.73 6.55 12.88
N TRP A 15 -4.63 5.96 12.09
CA TRP A 15 -4.29 4.84 11.21
C TRP A 15 -3.22 5.23 10.20
N LEU A 16 -3.38 6.38 9.54
CA LEU A 16 -2.42 6.83 8.55
C LEU A 16 -1.07 7.16 9.17
N TRP A 17 -1.06 7.75 10.37
CA TRP A 17 0.18 7.99 11.09
C TRP A 17 0.91 6.69 11.42
N GLN A 18 0.20 5.68 11.92
CA GLN A 18 0.77 4.37 12.21
C GLN A 18 1.31 3.69 10.93
N HIS A 19 0.60 3.82 9.84
CA HIS A 19 1.02 3.30 8.54
C HIS A 19 2.30 3.99 8.05
N MET A 20 2.38 5.31 8.16
CA MET A 20 3.58 6.07 7.84
C MET A 20 4.77 5.64 8.71
N ASP A 21 4.57 5.52 10.01
CA ASP A 21 5.62 5.09 10.95
C ASP A 21 6.15 3.70 10.58
N ALA A 22 5.25 2.76 10.27
CA ALA A 22 5.62 1.42 9.82
C ALA A 22 6.42 1.46 8.51
N MET A 23 6.03 2.31 7.57
CA MET A 23 6.75 2.50 6.31
C MET A 23 8.15 3.08 6.53
N MET A 24 8.30 4.04 7.43
CA MET A 24 9.61 4.63 7.74
C MET A 24 10.55 3.59 8.38
N LYS A 25 10.03 2.77 9.28
CA LYS A 25 10.78 1.66 9.90
C LYS A 25 11.19 0.61 8.86
N GLU A 26 10.28 0.25 7.96
CA GLU A 26 10.55 -0.69 6.87
C GLU A 26 11.62 -0.15 5.91
N TYR A 27 11.58 1.13 5.60
CA TYR A 27 12.60 1.78 4.78
C TYR A 27 13.99 1.66 5.43
N THR A 28 14.09 1.98 6.71
CA THR A 28 15.36 1.87 7.47
C THR A 28 15.86 0.43 7.50
N TYR A 29 14.96 -0.53 7.71
CA TYR A 29 15.31 -1.95 7.69
C TYR A 29 15.89 -2.38 6.35
N ARG A 30 15.24 -1.99 5.24
CA ARG A 30 15.66 -2.41 3.90
C ARG A 30 16.94 -1.73 3.42
N TYR A 31 17.08 -0.44 3.69
CA TYR A 31 18.14 0.39 3.08
C TYR A 31 19.24 0.82 4.05
N GLY A 32 19.10 0.56 5.34
CA GLY A 32 20.10 0.92 6.35
C GLY A 32 20.30 2.41 6.55
N LYS A 33 19.33 3.21 6.17
CA LYS A 33 19.35 4.68 6.32
C LYS A 33 17.94 5.21 6.59
N HIS A 34 17.86 6.41 7.15
CA HIS A 34 16.58 7.04 7.47
C HIS A 34 15.99 7.76 6.26
N HIS A 35 14.72 7.54 6.01
CA HIS A 35 13.98 8.30 4.99
C HIS A 35 13.81 9.75 5.44
N ALA A 36 13.95 10.71 4.53
CA ALA A 36 13.85 12.13 4.86
C ALA A 36 12.53 12.53 5.53
N THR A 37 11.44 11.85 5.20
CA THR A 37 10.11 12.10 5.79
C THR A 37 10.02 11.66 7.25
N GLU A 38 10.90 10.77 7.72
CA GLU A 38 10.90 10.28 9.10
C GLU A 38 10.99 11.40 10.13
N ARG A 39 11.67 12.48 9.81
CA ARG A 39 11.78 13.68 10.66
C ARG A 39 10.44 14.31 11.03
N LEU A 40 9.39 14.00 10.26
CA LEU A 40 8.06 14.56 10.47
C LEU A 40 7.18 13.68 11.37
N THR A 41 7.56 12.44 11.67
CA THR A 41 6.71 11.50 12.40
C THR A 41 6.31 12.04 13.77
N HIS A 42 7.24 12.63 14.47
CA HIS A 42 6.99 13.16 15.80
C HIS A 42 6.10 14.43 15.82
N TYR A 43 6.20 15.26 14.78
CA TYR A 43 5.30 16.41 14.63
C TYR A 43 3.89 15.99 14.27
N LEU A 44 3.75 14.98 13.44
CA LEU A 44 2.46 14.51 12.96
C LEU A 44 1.75 13.57 13.93
N TRP A 45 2.39 13.20 15.03
CA TRP A 45 1.77 12.43 16.11
C TRP A 45 0.56 13.15 16.70
N GLU A 46 0.64 14.46 16.88
CA GLU A 46 -0.45 15.25 17.41
C GLU A 46 -1.56 15.47 16.40
N HIS A 47 -2.80 15.29 16.83
CA HIS A 47 -3.95 15.55 15.97
C HIS A 47 -4.04 17.02 15.57
N PRO A 48 -4.52 17.36 14.37
CA PRO A 48 -4.93 18.71 14.05
C PRO A 48 -5.99 19.20 15.03
N LYS A 49 -5.95 20.48 15.42
CA LYS A 49 -6.79 21.04 16.50
C LYS A 49 -8.29 20.87 16.27
N ASN A 50 -8.72 20.90 15.01
CA ASN A 50 -10.13 20.89 14.64
C ASN A 50 -10.59 19.55 14.05
N ILE A 51 -9.85 18.47 14.28
CA ILE A 51 -10.25 17.16 13.77
C ILE A 51 -11.43 16.60 14.56
N THR A 52 -12.42 16.06 13.86
CA THR A 52 -13.58 15.42 14.46
C THR A 52 -13.22 14.04 15.00
N HIS A 53 -13.72 13.67 16.16
CA HIS A 53 -13.64 12.30 16.65
C HIS A 53 -14.64 11.41 15.90
N GLY A 54 -14.24 10.22 15.53
CA GLY A 54 -15.09 9.28 14.82
C GLY A 54 -14.42 7.93 14.63
N ASP A 55 -15.20 6.99 14.09
CA ASP A 55 -14.73 5.64 13.85
C ASP A 55 -13.92 5.53 12.55
N PHE A 56 -13.00 4.60 12.55
CA PHE A 56 -12.20 4.27 11.37
C PHE A 56 -13.09 3.83 10.22
N THR A 57 -12.80 4.34 9.02
CA THR A 57 -13.41 3.90 7.77
C THR A 57 -12.32 3.38 6.84
N ASP A 58 -12.68 2.52 5.91
CA ASP A 58 -11.69 1.98 4.96
C ASP A 58 -11.04 3.10 4.14
N PRO A 59 -9.71 3.05 3.93
CA PRO A 59 -9.04 3.99 3.06
C PRO A 59 -9.60 3.93 1.63
N PRO A 60 -9.67 5.06 0.93
CA PRO A 60 -10.11 5.06 -0.46
C PRO A 60 -9.15 4.27 -1.34
N GLN A 61 -9.71 3.56 -2.30
CA GLN A 61 -8.95 2.76 -3.26
C GLN A 61 -8.53 3.65 -4.44
N CYS A 62 -7.35 4.25 -4.33
CA CYS A 62 -6.80 5.17 -5.34
C CYS A 62 -6.01 4.38 -6.39
N MET A 63 -6.71 3.74 -7.31
CA MET A 63 -6.14 2.82 -8.29
C MET A 63 -7.07 2.66 -9.50
N PRO A 64 -6.60 2.06 -10.62
CA PRO A 64 -7.47 1.73 -11.74
C PRO A 64 -8.64 0.81 -11.33
N GLU A 65 -9.78 0.95 -12.00
CA GLU A 65 -11.01 0.22 -11.66
C GLU A 65 -10.83 -1.30 -11.62
N GLU A 66 -9.99 -1.85 -12.50
CA GLU A 66 -9.72 -3.30 -12.55
C GLU A 66 -9.03 -3.85 -11.30
N CYS A 67 -8.43 -2.99 -10.48
CA CYS A 67 -7.78 -3.39 -9.22
C CYS A 67 -8.72 -3.30 -8.02
N LYS A 68 -9.80 -2.54 -8.13
CA LYS A 68 -10.72 -2.27 -7.02
C LYS A 68 -11.58 -3.46 -6.67
N GLY A 69 -11.97 -3.54 -5.41
CA GLY A 69 -12.85 -4.59 -4.89
C GLY A 69 -13.38 -4.26 -3.49
N GLU A 70 -14.11 -5.18 -2.90
CA GLU A 70 -14.70 -4.99 -1.56
C GLU A 70 -13.64 -4.96 -0.46
N ASP A 71 -12.58 -5.76 -0.60
CA ASP A 71 -11.47 -5.80 0.36
C ASP A 71 -10.38 -4.83 -0.06
N THR A 72 -10.21 -3.76 0.72
CA THR A 72 -9.23 -2.69 0.44
C THR A 72 -7.79 -3.21 0.43
N VAL A 73 -7.42 -4.09 1.37
CA VAL A 73 -6.07 -4.67 1.42
C VAL A 73 -5.80 -5.50 0.17
N LEU A 74 -6.76 -6.34 -0.21
CA LEU A 74 -6.64 -7.16 -1.42
C LEU A 74 -6.56 -6.30 -2.69
N ALA A 75 -7.33 -5.21 -2.75
CA ALA A 75 -7.28 -4.26 -3.85
C ALA A 75 -5.89 -3.63 -3.99
N TYR A 76 -5.28 -3.17 -2.90
CA TYR A 76 -3.93 -2.61 -2.93
C TYR A 76 -2.86 -3.66 -3.26
N GLN A 77 -3.00 -4.88 -2.78
CA GLN A 77 -2.11 -5.97 -3.17
C GLN A 77 -2.19 -6.26 -4.67
N THR A 78 -3.39 -6.30 -5.23
CA THR A 78 -3.62 -6.49 -6.66
C THR A 78 -3.01 -5.34 -7.48
N TYR A 79 -3.25 -4.11 -7.05
CA TYR A 79 -2.67 -2.92 -7.68
C TYR A 79 -1.14 -2.97 -7.66
N TYR A 80 -0.56 -3.35 -6.52
CA TYR A 80 0.88 -3.45 -6.38
C TYR A 80 1.48 -4.49 -7.34
N ILE A 81 0.84 -5.64 -7.48
CA ILE A 81 1.29 -6.70 -8.38
C ILE A 81 1.21 -6.25 -9.84
N ILE A 82 0.07 -5.67 -10.24
CA ILE A 82 -0.17 -5.27 -11.64
C ILE A 82 0.72 -4.10 -12.05
N GLU A 83 0.81 -3.06 -11.21
CA GLU A 83 1.42 -1.79 -11.58
C GLU A 83 2.86 -1.61 -11.06
N LYS A 84 3.24 -2.34 -10.00
CA LYS A 84 4.50 -2.11 -9.29
C LYS A 84 5.47 -3.29 -9.33
N SER A 85 5.05 -4.47 -9.79
CA SER A 85 5.89 -5.67 -9.76
C SER A 85 7.20 -5.53 -10.53
N SER A 86 7.18 -4.78 -11.64
CA SER A 86 8.36 -4.58 -12.49
C SER A 86 9.54 -3.90 -11.78
N PHE A 87 9.27 -3.12 -10.74
CA PHE A 87 10.32 -2.42 -9.98
C PHE A 87 10.28 -2.70 -8.48
N ALA A 88 9.44 -3.63 -8.02
CA ALA A 88 9.39 -4.02 -6.61
C ALA A 88 10.71 -4.64 -6.16
N LYS A 89 11.22 -4.19 -5.01
CA LYS A 89 12.44 -4.69 -4.40
C LYS A 89 12.20 -5.00 -2.93
N TRP A 90 12.53 -6.23 -2.53
CA TRP A 90 12.31 -6.75 -1.18
C TRP A 90 13.64 -6.91 -0.44
N LYS A 91 14.46 -5.85 -0.43
CA LYS A 91 15.79 -5.89 0.21
C LYS A 91 15.69 -6.28 1.68
N ARG A 92 16.52 -7.26 2.10
CA ARG A 92 16.58 -7.79 3.47
C ARG A 92 15.28 -8.39 3.98
N ARG A 93 14.25 -8.49 3.14
CA ARG A 93 12.93 -8.97 3.49
C ARG A 93 12.57 -10.13 2.59
N GLU A 94 11.97 -11.18 3.15
CA GLU A 94 11.39 -12.24 2.34
C GLU A 94 10.24 -11.69 1.51
N ILE A 95 10.11 -12.18 0.27
CA ILE A 95 9.02 -11.78 -0.60
C ILE A 95 7.72 -12.32 0.00
N PRO A 96 6.70 -11.47 0.23
CA PRO A 96 5.43 -11.93 0.77
C PRO A 96 4.76 -12.99 -0.12
N GLU A 97 4.13 -13.98 0.49
CA GLU A 97 3.45 -15.05 -0.25
C GLU A 97 2.42 -14.49 -1.23
N TRP A 98 1.63 -13.50 -0.81
CA TRP A 98 0.62 -12.89 -1.68
C TRP A 98 1.21 -12.30 -2.96
N PHE A 99 2.43 -11.78 -2.90
CA PHE A 99 3.12 -11.23 -4.07
C PHE A 99 3.61 -12.36 -4.99
N ASN A 100 4.22 -13.40 -4.43
CA ASN A 100 4.71 -14.54 -5.20
C ASN A 100 3.59 -15.31 -5.89
N GLU A 101 2.54 -15.68 -5.17
CA GLU A 101 1.44 -16.47 -5.70
C GLU A 101 0.67 -15.74 -6.81
N LYS A 102 0.30 -14.49 -6.58
CA LYS A 102 -0.44 -13.72 -7.58
C LYS A 102 0.42 -13.37 -8.80
N ASN A 103 1.68 -13.07 -8.59
CA ASN A 103 2.59 -12.80 -9.71
C ASN A 103 2.75 -14.04 -10.60
N SER A 104 2.91 -15.22 -9.99
CA SER A 104 2.98 -16.49 -10.71
C SER A 104 1.69 -16.78 -11.49
N ASN A 105 0.53 -16.50 -10.90
CA ASN A 105 -0.77 -16.66 -11.55
C ASN A 105 -0.93 -15.72 -12.75
N LEU A 106 -0.48 -14.49 -12.63
CA LEU A 106 -0.50 -13.52 -13.72
C LEU A 106 0.43 -13.93 -14.86
N GLU A 107 1.62 -14.40 -14.53
CA GLU A 107 2.57 -14.93 -15.53
C GLU A 107 2.02 -16.16 -16.25
N SER A 108 1.38 -17.07 -15.53
CA SER A 108 0.73 -18.25 -16.12
C SER A 108 -0.39 -17.85 -17.07
N LYS A 109 -1.26 -16.92 -16.68
CA LYS A 109 -2.33 -16.39 -17.53
C LYS A 109 -1.78 -15.71 -18.78
N ASN A 110 -0.72 -14.94 -18.67
CA ASN A 110 -0.07 -14.31 -19.79
C ASN A 110 0.54 -15.34 -20.75
N LYS A 111 1.15 -16.40 -20.23
CA LYS A 111 1.67 -17.51 -21.04
C LYS A 111 0.55 -18.26 -21.76
N GLU A 112 -0.56 -18.54 -21.10
CA GLU A 112 -1.73 -19.16 -21.73
C GLU A 112 -2.30 -18.29 -22.84
N TYR A 113 -2.42 -16.98 -22.62
CA TYR A 113 -2.90 -16.03 -23.63
C TYR A 113 -1.95 -15.97 -24.83
N ILE A 114 -0.64 -15.88 -24.59
CA ILE A 114 0.38 -15.87 -25.67
C ILE A 114 0.35 -17.21 -26.44
N GLY A 115 0.24 -18.33 -25.73
CA GLY A 115 0.10 -19.64 -26.36
C GLY A 115 -1.15 -19.76 -27.24
N PHE A 116 -2.27 -19.19 -26.83
CA PHE A 116 -3.52 -19.14 -27.60
C PHE A 116 -3.38 -18.30 -28.87
N VAL A 117 -2.69 -17.16 -28.78
CA VAL A 117 -2.51 -16.22 -29.91
C VAL A 117 -1.48 -16.76 -30.91
N THR A 118 -0.48 -17.52 -30.46
CA THR A 118 0.60 -18.07 -31.31
C THR A 118 0.31 -19.46 -31.86
N ALA A 119 -0.69 -20.12 -31.34
CA ALA A 119 -1.12 -21.43 -31.84
C ALA A 119 -2.08 -21.30 -33.01
#